data_91d0b420046cbee37408ae9317efb9fb
#
_entry.id   91d0b420046cbee37408ae9317efb9fb
#
_cell.length_a   1.000
_cell.length_b   1.000
_cell.length_c   1.000
_cell.angle_alpha   90.00
_cell.angle_beta   90.00
_cell.angle_gamma   90.00
#
_symmetry.space_group_name_H-M   'P 1'
#
loop_
_entity.id
_entity.type
_entity.pdbx_description
1 polymer ?
#
loop_
_entity_poly.entity_id
_entity_poly.type
_entity_poly.pdbx_seq_one_letter_code
_entity_poly.pdbx_strand_id
1 'polypeptide(L)'
;MSQISADLSKSEQGYQPYGVLPHLKIIKVGGQSIMDRGAEALLPIVEEIVEASKEHKILLCAGGGTRARHAYSLGRQLNLPTGVMADLGAAVPRQNARMLQMLLAKHGGIYIMPDDIEKLPLYMQLGAIPVLGGMPPFSYWEKPARKGNIPEHRTDSGPFYLAEFFGCPEVYFIKDEDGLYTDDPKKNPNAEHIPEISAGELLERELPDLVLERVVVEDLPYAKSCKTLRVINGMKRGSILAALNGEPTGSAIRA
;
A
#
# COMPACT_ATOMS: atom_id res chain seq x y z
N MET A 1 -15.47 23.45 -29.11
CA MET A 1 -14.40 22.61 -28.52
C MET A 1 -13.19 22.69 -29.43
N SER A 2 -12.00 22.93 -28.91
CA SER A 2 -10.78 22.96 -29.73
C SER A 2 -10.46 21.54 -30.22
N GLN A 3 -9.76 21.43 -31.36
CA GLN A 3 -9.32 20.14 -31.92
C GLN A 3 -8.54 19.31 -30.90
N ILE A 4 -7.76 19.95 -30.03
CA ILE A 4 -7.00 19.33 -28.92
C ILE A 4 -7.92 18.64 -27.92
N SER A 5 -9.06 19.26 -27.51
CA SER A 5 -9.99 18.60 -26.57
C SER A 5 -10.74 17.43 -27.21
N ALA A 6 -10.98 17.47 -28.52
CA ALA A 6 -11.56 16.33 -29.23
C ALA A 6 -10.59 15.15 -29.36
N ASP A 7 -9.27 15.43 -29.52
CA ASP A 7 -8.24 14.40 -29.60
C ASP A 7 -7.95 13.78 -28.23
N LEU A 8 -7.99 14.54 -27.15
CA LEU A 8 -7.84 14.04 -25.79
C LEU A 8 -8.99 13.13 -25.35
N SER A 9 -10.18 13.30 -25.97
CA SER A 9 -11.34 12.47 -25.69
C SER A 9 -11.42 11.22 -26.59
N LYS A 10 -10.62 11.16 -27.67
CA LYS A 10 -10.55 10.00 -28.60
C LYS A 10 -9.52 9.02 -28.12
N SER A 11 -9.76 8.38 -27.00
CA SER A 11 -8.69 7.60 -26.72
C SER A 11 -8.80 6.38 -26.00
N GLU A 12 -8.78 5.35 -26.20
CA GLU A 12 -8.28 4.28 -25.28
C GLU A 12 -7.97 3.00 -26.04
N GLN A 13 -8.37 2.92 -27.29
CA GLN A 13 -7.95 1.79 -28.12
C GLN A 13 -6.44 1.88 -28.39
N GLY A 14 -5.70 0.94 -27.76
CA GLY A 14 -4.26 0.81 -27.96
C GLY A 14 -3.36 1.59 -26.99
N TYR A 15 -3.92 2.26 -25.97
CA TYR A 15 -3.07 2.87 -24.96
C TYR A 15 -2.30 1.80 -24.18
N GLN A 16 -0.97 1.90 -24.25
CA GLN A 16 -0.05 1.09 -23.46
C GLN A 16 0.71 2.03 -22.52
N PRO A 17 0.51 1.93 -21.20
CA PRO A 17 1.22 2.80 -20.25
C PRO A 17 2.72 2.54 -20.33
N TYR A 18 3.50 3.63 -20.32
CA TYR A 18 4.96 3.53 -20.24
C TYR A 18 5.36 3.16 -18.80
N GLY A 19 5.98 1.99 -18.63
CA GLY A 19 6.50 1.57 -17.32
C GLY A 19 7.84 2.23 -17.04
N VAL A 20 7.88 3.13 -16.05
CA VAL A 20 9.11 3.84 -15.63
C VAL A 20 10.03 2.88 -14.86
N LEU A 21 9.46 2.14 -13.91
CA LEU A 21 10.15 1.11 -13.11
C LEU A 21 9.28 -0.15 -12.98
N PRO A 22 8.92 -0.84 -14.07
CA PRO A 22 7.92 -1.91 -14.07
C PRO A 22 8.30 -3.14 -13.22
N HIS A 23 9.58 -3.30 -12.91
CA HIS A 23 10.10 -4.41 -12.10
C HIS A 23 10.26 -4.03 -10.61
N LEU A 24 9.91 -2.81 -10.23
CA LEU A 24 9.94 -2.38 -8.84
C LEU A 24 8.88 -3.13 -8.03
N LYS A 25 9.28 -3.74 -6.92
CA LYS A 25 8.36 -4.35 -5.95
C LYS A 25 7.99 -3.32 -4.89
N ILE A 26 6.75 -2.86 -4.92
CA ILE A 26 6.24 -1.91 -3.93
C ILE A 26 5.53 -2.70 -2.83
N ILE A 27 6.05 -2.60 -1.61
CA ILE A 27 5.60 -3.39 -0.47
C ILE A 27 5.13 -2.47 0.65
N LYS A 28 3.91 -2.64 1.10
CA LYS A 28 3.38 -1.94 2.26
C LYS A 28 3.41 -2.83 3.49
N VAL A 29 4.14 -2.39 4.51
CA VAL A 29 4.16 -3.04 5.84
C VAL A 29 2.99 -2.54 6.66
N GLY A 30 2.12 -3.43 7.12
CA GLY A 30 0.92 -3.11 7.89
C GLY A 30 1.24 -2.32 9.16
N GLY A 31 0.40 -1.33 9.48
CA GLY A 31 0.55 -0.54 10.70
C GLY A 31 0.15 -1.33 11.93
N GLN A 32 -1.16 -1.52 12.13
CA GLN A 32 -1.69 -2.26 13.29
C GLN A 32 -1.35 -3.75 13.23
N SER A 33 -1.45 -4.35 12.06
CA SER A 33 -1.21 -5.78 11.88
C SER A 33 0.26 -6.18 12.08
N ILE A 34 1.22 -5.29 11.81
CA ILE A 34 2.65 -5.59 11.88
C ILE A 34 3.40 -4.62 12.79
N MET A 35 3.44 -3.31 12.45
CA MET A 35 4.28 -2.34 13.17
C MET A 35 3.99 -2.28 14.67
N ASP A 36 2.71 -2.33 15.05
CA ASP A 36 2.29 -2.26 16.45
C ASP A 36 2.62 -3.53 17.26
N ARG A 37 2.98 -4.65 16.59
CA ARG A 37 3.41 -5.90 17.23
C ARG A 37 4.89 -5.86 17.65
N GLY A 38 5.65 -4.86 17.20
CA GLY A 38 7.04 -4.67 17.60
C GLY A 38 8.00 -5.71 17.03
N ALA A 39 9.04 -6.03 17.80
CA ALA A 39 10.20 -6.83 17.35
C ALA A 39 9.81 -8.23 16.85
N GLU A 40 8.87 -8.88 17.50
CA GLU A 40 8.43 -10.24 17.17
C GLU A 40 7.93 -10.37 15.72
N ALA A 41 7.19 -9.37 15.24
CA ALA A 41 6.70 -9.32 13.87
C ALA A 41 7.69 -8.67 12.90
N LEU A 42 8.35 -7.57 13.33
CA LEU A 42 9.17 -6.78 12.43
C LEU A 42 10.50 -7.43 12.07
N LEU A 43 11.18 -8.07 13.02
CA LEU A 43 12.53 -8.59 12.76
C LEU A 43 12.53 -9.70 11.70
N PRO A 44 11.62 -10.71 11.74
CA PRO A 44 11.52 -11.70 10.68
C PRO A 44 11.18 -11.10 9.31
N ILE A 45 10.29 -10.10 9.26
CA ILE A 45 9.93 -9.40 8.02
C ILE A 45 11.13 -8.64 7.46
N VAL A 46 11.90 -7.95 8.31
CA VAL A 46 13.13 -7.25 7.89
C VAL A 46 14.15 -8.22 7.31
N GLU A 47 14.37 -9.37 7.95
CA GLU A 47 15.27 -10.43 7.43
C GLU A 47 14.82 -10.90 6.05
N GLU A 48 13.54 -11.15 5.87
CA GLU A 48 12.98 -11.62 4.60
C GLU A 48 13.05 -10.55 3.49
N ILE A 49 12.80 -9.28 3.83
CA ILE A 49 12.98 -8.15 2.90
C ILE A 49 14.45 -7.99 2.48
N VAL A 50 15.40 -8.15 3.41
CA VAL A 50 16.83 -8.12 3.09
C VAL A 50 17.20 -9.26 2.15
N GLU A 51 16.68 -10.46 2.37
CA GLU A 51 16.91 -11.58 1.46
C GLU A 51 16.33 -11.29 0.07
N ALA A 52 15.07 -10.85 0.01
CA ALA A 52 14.39 -10.49 -1.23
C ALA A 52 15.09 -9.36 -2.01
N SER A 53 15.73 -8.42 -1.30
CA SER A 53 16.42 -7.28 -1.93
C SER A 53 17.67 -7.67 -2.74
N LYS A 54 18.17 -8.90 -2.57
CA LYS A 54 19.29 -9.42 -3.38
C LYS A 54 18.88 -9.67 -4.83
N GLU A 55 17.62 -10.00 -5.07
CA GLU A 55 17.09 -10.34 -6.40
C GLU A 55 16.07 -9.30 -6.91
N HIS A 56 15.40 -8.58 -6.01
CA HIS A 56 14.35 -7.64 -6.34
C HIS A 56 14.72 -6.20 -5.96
N LYS A 57 14.30 -5.25 -6.79
CA LYS A 57 14.30 -3.82 -6.43
C LYS A 57 13.06 -3.54 -5.61
N ILE A 58 13.23 -3.05 -4.38
CA ILE A 58 12.15 -2.93 -3.40
C ILE A 58 11.98 -1.49 -2.95
N LEU A 59 10.73 -1.02 -2.91
CA LEU A 59 10.29 0.20 -2.24
C LEU A 59 9.37 -0.19 -1.08
N LEU A 60 9.68 0.26 0.13
CA LEU A 60 8.86 -0.02 1.30
C LEU A 60 7.99 1.17 1.69
N CYS A 61 6.73 0.90 1.99
CA CYS A 61 5.78 1.86 2.51
C CYS A 61 5.29 1.42 3.90
N ALA A 62 5.36 2.29 4.89
CA ALA A 62 4.93 1.98 6.26
C ALA A 62 3.48 2.41 6.51
N GLY A 63 2.71 1.58 7.20
CA GLY A 63 1.38 1.89 7.69
C GLY A 63 1.38 2.70 8.98
N GLY A 64 0.24 3.30 9.35
CA GLY A 64 0.10 4.17 10.53
C GLY A 64 -0.12 3.44 11.86
N GLY A 65 -0.93 2.38 11.85
CA GLY A 65 -1.26 1.61 13.05
C GLY A 65 -2.19 2.32 14.04
N THR A 66 -2.17 1.86 15.29
CA THR A 66 -3.05 2.34 16.36
C THR A 66 -2.83 3.82 16.68
N ARG A 67 -1.59 4.30 16.59
CA ARG A 67 -1.27 5.72 16.82
C ARG A 67 -1.96 6.64 15.81
N ALA A 68 -2.01 6.26 14.52
CA ALA A 68 -2.74 7.02 13.52
C ALA A 68 -4.25 7.00 13.77
N ARG A 69 -4.80 5.85 14.19
CA ARG A 69 -6.21 5.75 14.59
C ARG A 69 -6.54 6.64 15.78
N HIS A 70 -5.64 6.74 16.76
CA HIS A 70 -5.80 7.64 17.89
C HIS A 70 -5.81 9.12 17.44
N ALA A 71 -4.87 9.52 16.58
CA ALA A 71 -4.86 10.87 16.01
C ALA A 71 -6.18 11.19 15.27
N TYR A 72 -6.69 10.26 14.46
CA TYR A 72 -8.00 10.40 13.81
C TYR A 72 -9.15 10.51 14.81
N SER A 73 -9.13 9.74 15.90
CA SER A 73 -10.15 9.80 16.94
C SER A 73 -10.21 11.19 17.59
N LEU A 74 -9.06 11.75 17.95
CA LEU A 74 -8.97 13.11 18.49
C LEU A 74 -9.42 14.17 17.49
N GLY A 75 -8.94 14.08 16.24
CA GLY A 75 -9.34 15.02 15.19
C GLY A 75 -10.84 14.98 14.87
N ARG A 76 -11.48 13.81 14.97
CA ARG A 76 -12.94 13.70 14.88
C ARG A 76 -13.66 14.42 16.01
N GLN A 77 -13.21 14.26 17.26
CA GLN A 77 -13.79 14.94 18.42
C GLN A 77 -13.65 16.47 18.30
N LEU A 78 -12.57 16.94 17.67
CA LEU A 78 -12.32 18.35 17.41
C LEU A 78 -12.98 18.87 16.12
N ASN A 79 -13.71 18.03 15.39
CA ASN A 79 -14.34 18.36 14.11
C ASN A 79 -13.38 18.94 13.07
N LEU A 80 -12.13 18.44 13.03
CA LEU A 80 -11.12 18.93 12.08
C LEU A 80 -11.50 18.57 10.64
N PRO A 81 -11.20 19.46 9.66
CA PRO A 81 -11.44 19.18 8.23
C PRO A 81 -10.65 17.99 7.72
N THR A 82 -11.16 17.32 6.67
CA THR A 82 -10.54 16.11 6.08
C THR A 82 -9.07 16.32 5.68
N GLY A 83 -8.72 17.46 5.09
CA GLY A 83 -7.32 17.76 4.72
C GLY A 83 -6.38 17.85 5.93
N VAL A 84 -6.85 18.44 7.04
CA VAL A 84 -6.08 18.46 8.31
C VAL A 84 -5.94 17.04 8.87
N MET A 85 -7.01 16.24 8.80
CA MET A 85 -6.96 14.83 9.20
C MET A 85 -5.96 14.04 8.36
N ALA A 86 -5.88 14.31 7.06
CA ALA A 86 -4.90 13.67 6.17
C ALA A 86 -3.46 14.03 6.56
N ASP A 87 -3.18 15.28 6.89
CA ASP A 87 -1.85 15.71 7.34
C ASP A 87 -1.45 15.07 8.68
N LEU A 88 -2.34 15.12 9.67
CA LEU A 88 -2.13 14.45 10.97
C LEU A 88 -1.91 12.95 10.80
N GLY A 89 -2.70 12.30 9.94
CA GLY A 89 -2.59 10.88 9.64
C GLY A 89 -1.27 10.52 8.97
N ALA A 90 -0.68 11.41 8.17
CA ALA A 90 0.59 11.19 7.49
C ALA A 90 1.81 11.21 8.44
N ALA A 91 1.72 11.89 9.58
CA ALA A 91 2.83 12.00 10.53
C ALA A 91 3.25 10.64 11.12
N VAL A 92 2.28 9.79 11.46
CA VAL A 92 2.55 8.48 12.09
C VAL A 92 3.21 7.48 11.14
N PRO A 93 2.73 7.27 9.88
CA PRO A 93 3.43 6.44 8.91
C PRO A 93 4.87 6.87 8.63
N ARG A 94 5.16 8.18 8.67
CA ARG A 94 6.54 8.70 8.56
C ARG A 94 7.42 8.25 9.72
N GLN A 95 6.90 8.28 10.96
CA GLN A 95 7.63 7.75 12.13
C GLN A 95 7.88 6.24 11.98
N ASN A 96 6.89 5.47 11.55
CA ASN A 96 7.02 4.03 11.32
C ASN A 96 8.03 3.73 10.21
N ALA A 97 8.02 4.50 9.12
CA ALA A 97 9.00 4.39 8.04
C ALA A 97 10.44 4.65 8.56
N ARG A 98 10.62 5.63 9.44
CA ARG A 98 11.92 5.88 10.09
C ARG A 98 12.39 4.70 10.92
N MET A 99 11.51 4.10 11.73
CA MET A 99 11.86 2.90 12.51
C MET A 99 12.26 1.74 11.60
N LEU A 100 11.47 1.47 10.55
CA LEU A 100 11.74 0.40 9.58
C LEU A 100 13.07 0.65 8.86
N GLN A 101 13.33 1.89 8.43
CA GLN A 101 14.58 2.28 7.80
C GLN A 101 15.79 2.04 8.73
N MET A 102 15.68 2.38 10.02
CA MET A 102 16.77 2.16 10.97
C MET A 102 17.09 0.67 11.15
N LEU A 103 16.10 -0.22 11.13
CA LEU A 103 16.32 -1.67 11.14
C LEU A 103 17.03 -2.16 9.86
N LEU A 104 16.80 -1.48 8.74
CA LEU A 104 17.39 -1.80 7.43
C LEU A 104 18.71 -1.04 7.16
N ALA A 105 19.16 -0.12 8.01
CA ALA A 105 20.26 0.80 7.72
C ALA A 105 21.55 0.08 7.29
N LYS A 106 21.93 -0.99 7.99
CA LYS A 106 23.14 -1.79 7.66
C LYS A 106 23.01 -2.59 6.34
N HIS A 107 21.80 -2.64 5.77
CA HIS A 107 21.49 -3.35 4.53
C HIS A 107 21.11 -2.38 3.38
N GLY A 108 21.49 -1.11 3.50
CA GLY A 108 21.20 -0.11 2.47
C GLY A 108 19.81 0.53 2.59
N GLY A 109 19.14 0.38 3.74
CA GLY A 109 17.86 1.06 4.00
C GLY A 109 18.04 2.57 4.05
N ILE A 110 17.29 3.31 3.25
CA ILE A 110 17.27 4.78 3.23
C ILE A 110 15.86 5.31 3.46
N TYR A 111 15.75 6.32 4.29
CA TYR A 111 14.48 7.04 4.46
C TYR A 111 14.31 8.07 3.35
N ILE A 112 13.15 8.06 2.70
CA ILE A 112 12.81 9.04 1.68
C ILE A 112 11.48 9.75 1.99
N MET A 113 11.33 10.94 1.46
CA MET A 113 10.08 11.72 1.48
C MET A 113 9.44 11.70 0.09
N PRO A 114 8.18 12.12 -0.05
CA PRO A 114 7.53 12.22 -1.37
C PRO A 114 8.34 13.00 -2.41
N ASP A 115 9.05 14.06 -1.99
CA ASP A 115 9.90 14.87 -2.86
C ASP A 115 11.16 14.14 -3.37
N ASP A 116 11.49 12.99 -2.78
CA ASP A 116 12.61 12.16 -3.20
C ASP A 116 12.21 11.05 -4.19
N ILE A 117 10.92 10.92 -4.50
CA ILE A 117 10.38 9.83 -5.34
C ILE A 117 11.00 9.85 -6.74
N GLU A 118 11.26 11.01 -7.32
CA GLU A 118 11.93 11.14 -8.61
C GLU A 118 13.38 10.61 -8.62
N LYS A 119 14.01 10.48 -7.43
CA LYS A 119 15.36 9.92 -7.27
C LYS A 119 15.39 8.40 -7.15
N LEU A 120 14.23 7.73 -7.13
CA LEU A 120 14.14 6.27 -6.99
C LEU A 120 15.00 5.51 -8.01
N PRO A 121 15.07 5.87 -9.31
CA PRO A 121 15.95 5.16 -10.25
C PRO A 121 17.41 5.15 -9.80
N LEU A 122 17.92 6.24 -9.24
CA LEU A 122 19.28 6.32 -8.70
C LEU A 122 19.45 5.40 -7.48
N TYR A 123 18.51 5.45 -6.53
CA TYR A 123 18.56 4.60 -5.33
C TYR A 123 18.53 3.11 -5.69
N MET A 124 17.73 2.74 -6.69
CA MET A 124 17.66 1.35 -7.18
C MET A 124 18.98 0.90 -7.82
N GLN A 125 19.68 1.78 -8.55
CA GLN A 125 20.99 1.48 -9.11
C GLN A 125 22.06 1.29 -8.04
N LEU A 126 21.97 2.03 -6.94
CA LEU A 126 22.88 1.91 -5.79
C LEU A 126 22.58 0.68 -4.90
N GLY A 127 21.54 -0.10 -5.22
CA GLY A 127 21.13 -1.24 -4.41
C GLY A 127 20.50 -0.85 -3.06
N ALA A 128 20.03 0.39 -2.93
CA ALA A 128 19.37 0.85 -1.72
C ALA A 128 17.96 0.27 -1.60
N ILE A 129 17.46 0.21 -0.36
CA ILE A 129 16.07 -0.13 -0.02
C ILE A 129 15.38 1.15 0.51
N PRO A 130 14.73 1.93 -0.36
CA PRO A 130 14.01 3.13 0.06
C PRO A 130 12.79 2.79 0.92
N VAL A 131 12.57 3.61 1.94
CA VAL A 131 11.46 3.46 2.90
C VAL A 131 10.77 4.80 3.09
N LEU A 132 9.44 4.85 2.90
CA LEU A 132 8.63 6.05 3.11
C LEU A 132 7.33 5.73 3.88
N GLY A 133 6.66 6.78 4.37
CA GLY A 133 5.30 6.66 4.90
C GLY A 133 4.31 6.35 3.77
N GLY A 134 3.44 5.36 3.97
CA GLY A 134 2.51 4.90 2.92
C GLY A 134 1.38 5.88 2.58
N MET A 135 1.21 6.98 3.32
CA MET A 135 0.15 7.95 3.03
C MET A 135 0.52 8.81 1.82
N PRO A 136 -0.38 8.96 0.81
CA PRO A 136 -0.10 9.85 -0.32
C PRO A 136 -0.02 11.31 0.17
N PRO A 137 0.77 12.18 -0.50
CA PRO A 137 1.00 13.56 -0.06
C PRO A 137 -0.17 14.49 -0.43
N PHE A 138 -1.40 14.05 -0.24
CA PHE A 138 -2.57 14.85 -0.62
C PHE A 138 -2.86 15.96 0.39
N SER A 139 -2.72 15.70 1.71
CA SER A 139 -2.88 16.73 2.77
C SER A 139 -3.92 17.81 2.46
N TYR A 140 -3.47 18.99 2.02
CA TYR A 140 -4.36 20.13 1.69
C TYR A 140 -5.26 19.89 0.48
N TRP A 141 -4.94 18.94 -0.39
CA TRP A 141 -5.71 18.57 -1.59
C TRP A 141 -6.50 17.27 -1.41
N GLU A 142 -6.52 16.74 -0.18
CA GLU A 142 -7.39 15.59 0.10
C GLU A 142 -8.85 15.97 -0.12
N LYS A 143 -9.54 15.17 -0.93
CA LYS A 143 -10.97 15.39 -1.20
C LYS A 143 -11.80 15.28 0.08
N PRO A 144 -12.95 15.95 0.18
CA PRO A 144 -13.88 15.76 1.28
C PRO A 144 -14.28 14.28 1.41
N ALA A 145 -14.22 13.75 2.64
CA ALA A 145 -14.65 12.38 2.90
C ALA A 145 -16.14 12.21 2.60
N ARG A 146 -16.52 11.09 1.97
CA ARG A 146 -17.93 10.77 1.69
C ARG A 146 -18.75 10.61 2.98
N LYS A 147 -18.11 10.18 4.10
CA LYS A 147 -18.73 10.06 5.42
C LYS A 147 -17.77 10.57 6.50
N GLY A 148 -18.24 11.48 7.35
CA GLY A 148 -17.44 12.07 8.42
C GLY A 148 -16.30 12.92 7.89
N ASN A 149 -15.13 12.85 8.53
CA ASN A 149 -13.96 13.68 8.21
C ASN A 149 -12.63 12.89 8.13
N ILE A 150 -12.68 11.55 8.23
CA ILE A 150 -11.49 10.71 8.05
C ILE A 150 -11.20 10.60 6.55
N PRO A 151 -9.96 10.88 6.11
CA PRO A 151 -9.61 10.82 4.69
C PRO A 151 -9.80 9.39 4.14
N GLU A 152 -10.27 9.31 2.91
CA GLU A 152 -10.45 8.03 2.22
C GLU A 152 -9.10 7.48 1.74
N HIS A 153 -8.20 8.36 1.30
CA HIS A 153 -6.84 8.00 0.90
C HIS A 153 -5.92 7.97 2.11
N ARG A 154 -5.49 6.78 2.50
CA ARG A 154 -4.58 6.58 3.63
C ARG A 154 -3.36 5.76 3.20
N THR A 155 -2.89 4.87 4.05
CA THR A 155 -1.59 4.20 3.85
C THR A 155 -1.60 3.03 2.88
N ASP A 156 -2.75 2.56 2.40
CA ASP A 156 -2.83 1.58 1.31
C ASP A 156 -2.90 2.29 -0.06
N SER A 157 -3.44 3.51 -0.09
CA SER A 157 -3.56 4.32 -1.32
C SER A 157 -2.20 4.75 -1.88
N GLY A 158 -1.27 5.20 -1.03
CA GLY A 158 0.04 5.66 -1.51
C GLY A 158 0.83 4.61 -2.29
N PRO A 159 1.05 3.38 -1.75
CA PRO A 159 1.72 2.31 -2.49
C PRO A 159 1.00 1.92 -3.79
N PHE A 160 -0.32 1.92 -3.80
CA PHE A 160 -1.10 1.65 -5.02
C PHE A 160 -0.86 2.72 -6.09
N TYR A 161 -0.96 4.01 -5.74
CA TYR A 161 -0.72 5.09 -6.71
C TYR A 161 0.74 5.15 -7.16
N LEU A 162 1.70 4.80 -6.30
CA LEU A 162 3.10 4.66 -6.71
C LEU A 162 3.29 3.50 -7.68
N ALA A 163 2.59 2.36 -7.48
CA ALA A 163 2.64 1.25 -8.42
C ALA A 163 2.08 1.66 -9.79
N GLU A 164 0.96 2.37 -9.81
CA GLU A 164 0.39 2.90 -11.04
C GLU A 164 1.34 3.89 -11.73
N PHE A 165 1.93 4.83 -10.98
CA PHE A 165 2.86 5.83 -11.50
C PHE A 165 4.13 5.21 -12.11
N PHE A 166 4.71 4.20 -11.45
CA PHE A 166 5.93 3.55 -11.93
C PHE A 166 5.70 2.46 -12.98
N GLY A 167 4.45 2.11 -13.23
CA GLY A 167 4.11 1.04 -14.17
C GLY A 167 4.29 -0.36 -13.58
N CYS A 168 4.20 -0.52 -12.26
CA CYS A 168 4.31 -1.82 -11.60
C CYS A 168 2.98 -2.59 -11.72
N PRO A 169 2.99 -3.85 -12.16
CA PRO A 169 1.75 -4.62 -12.36
C PRO A 169 1.08 -5.04 -11.05
N GLU A 170 1.82 -5.08 -9.96
CA GLU A 170 1.35 -5.55 -8.65
C GLU A 170 1.88 -4.67 -7.52
N VAL A 171 1.09 -4.59 -6.43
CA VAL A 171 1.50 -4.02 -5.14
C VAL A 171 1.21 -5.02 -4.01
N TYR A 172 2.09 -5.07 -3.02
CA TYR A 172 2.10 -6.09 -1.97
C TYR A 172 1.78 -5.47 -0.61
N PHE A 173 0.76 -5.98 0.06
CA PHE A 173 0.31 -5.54 1.38
C PHE A 173 0.58 -6.61 2.42
N ILE A 174 1.57 -6.39 3.28
CA ILE A 174 1.91 -7.29 4.36
C ILE A 174 0.98 -7.06 5.54
N LYS A 175 0.24 -8.08 5.92
CA LYS A 175 -0.72 -8.11 7.03
C LYS A 175 -0.41 -9.30 7.95
N ASP A 176 -1.27 -9.57 8.91
CA ASP A 176 -1.13 -10.63 9.91
C ASP A 176 -2.08 -11.83 9.69
N GLU A 177 -2.77 -11.85 8.57
CA GLU A 177 -3.65 -12.95 8.13
C GLU A 177 -3.28 -13.41 6.72
N ASP A 178 -3.75 -14.60 6.35
CA ASP A 178 -3.40 -15.25 5.08
C ASP A 178 -3.96 -14.55 3.83
N GLY A 179 -4.63 -13.43 4.00
CA GLY A 179 -5.20 -12.67 2.90
C GLY A 179 -6.60 -12.17 3.22
N LEU A 180 -7.49 -12.28 2.25
CA LEU A 180 -8.92 -11.96 2.36
C LEU A 180 -9.70 -13.15 2.90
N TYR A 181 -10.72 -12.85 3.68
CA TYR A 181 -11.68 -13.82 4.18
C TYR A 181 -13.11 -13.33 3.97
N THR A 182 -14.06 -14.25 4.02
CA THR A 182 -15.49 -13.93 3.96
C THR A 182 -15.97 -13.16 5.19
N ASP A 183 -15.25 -13.23 6.31
CA ASP A 183 -15.47 -12.52 7.57
C ASP A 183 -14.14 -12.42 8.34
N ASP A 184 -14.10 -11.76 9.50
CA ASP A 184 -12.92 -11.68 10.35
C ASP A 184 -12.58 -13.08 10.94
N PRO A 185 -11.49 -13.75 10.52
CA PRO A 185 -11.15 -15.09 10.97
C PRO A 185 -10.82 -15.15 12.46
N LYS A 186 -10.49 -14.02 13.08
CA LYS A 186 -10.26 -13.94 14.55
C LYS A 186 -11.55 -13.99 15.37
N LYS A 187 -12.68 -13.66 14.76
CA LYS A 187 -13.99 -13.61 15.40
C LYS A 187 -14.91 -14.73 14.93
N ASN A 188 -14.80 -15.10 13.67
CA ASN A 188 -15.63 -16.12 13.05
C ASN A 188 -14.77 -17.32 12.60
N PRO A 189 -14.81 -18.46 13.30
CA PRO A 189 -14.05 -19.64 12.92
C PRO A 189 -14.51 -20.29 11.60
N ASN A 190 -15.67 -19.88 11.07
CA ASN A 190 -16.20 -20.33 9.77
C ASN A 190 -15.82 -19.36 8.63
N ALA A 191 -15.00 -18.35 8.89
CA ALA A 191 -14.52 -17.46 7.83
C ALA A 191 -13.65 -18.25 6.84
N GLU A 192 -14.03 -18.21 5.57
CA GLU A 192 -13.33 -18.89 4.49
C GLU A 192 -12.32 -17.95 3.83
N HIS A 193 -11.11 -18.47 3.57
CA HIS A 193 -10.09 -17.74 2.85
C HIS A 193 -10.47 -17.56 1.37
N ILE A 194 -10.25 -16.36 0.85
CA ILE A 194 -10.51 -15.99 -0.55
C ILE A 194 -9.16 -15.80 -1.25
N PRO A 195 -8.63 -16.80 -1.99
CA PRO A 195 -7.30 -16.72 -2.59
C PRO A 195 -7.24 -15.74 -3.75
N GLU A 196 -8.33 -15.59 -4.51
CA GLU A 196 -8.42 -14.66 -5.63
C GLU A 196 -9.85 -14.14 -5.81
N ILE A 197 -9.99 -12.85 -6.13
CA ILE A 197 -11.27 -12.19 -6.36
C ILE A 197 -11.07 -10.97 -7.26
N SER A 198 -12.08 -10.60 -8.07
CA SER A 198 -12.07 -9.32 -8.77
C SER A 198 -12.45 -8.17 -7.82
N ALA A 199 -11.98 -6.95 -8.15
CA ALA A 199 -12.35 -5.76 -7.39
C ALA A 199 -13.87 -5.52 -7.41
N GLY A 200 -14.51 -5.74 -8.58
CA GLY A 200 -15.96 -5.60 -8.72
C GLY A 200 -16.72 -6.55 -7.80
N GLU A 201 -16.40 -7.85 -7.85
CA GLU A 201 -17.04 -8.86 -7.00
C GLU A 201 -16.79 -8.58 -5.50
N LEU A 202 -15.57 -8.14 -5.12
CA LEU A 202 -15.26 -7.81 -3.74
C LEU A 202 -16.12 -6.64 -3.23
N LEU A 203 -16.35 -5.63 -4.07
CA LEU A 203 -17.20 -4.48 -3.72
C LEU A 203 -18.67 -4.86 -3.62
N GLU A 204 -19.16 -5.75 -4.50
CA GLU A 204 -20.53 -6.26 -4.47
C GLU A 204 -20.85 -7.09 -3.24
N ARG A 205 -19.86 -7.76 -2.65
CA ARG A 205 -20.04 -8.52 -1.39
C ARG A 205 -20.33 -7.64 -0.17
N GLU A 206 -20.10 -6.32 -0.24
CA GLU A 206 -20.35 -5.35 0.83
C GLU A 206 -19.82 -5.81 2.20
N LEU A 207 -18.65 -6.44 2.23
CA LEU A 207 -18.05 -6.94 3.46
C LEU A 207 -17.93 -5.80 4.50
N PRO A 208 -18.27 -6.06 5.77
CA PRO A 208 -18.31 -5.04 6.81
C PRO A 208 -16.94 -4.43 7.09
N ASP A 209 -15.87 -5.19 6.86
CA ASP A 209 -14.49 -4.73 7.02
C ASP A 209 -13.63 -5.26 5.87
N LEU A 210 -13.04 -4.35 5.11
CA LEU A 210 -12.09 -4.71 4.06
C LEU A 210 -10.67 -4.66 4.64
N VAL A 211 -9.86 -5.65 4.28
CA VAL A 211 -8.45 -5.72 4.69
C VAL A 211 -7.62 -4.57 4.09
N LEU A 212 -8.10 -3.95 3.01
CA LEU A 212 -7.54 -2.78 2.35
C LEU A 212 -8.52 -1.60 2.40
N GLU A 213 -8.01 -0.40 2.16
CA GLU A 213 -8.84 0.81 2.01
C GLU A 213 -9.78 0.64 0.81
N ARG A 214 -11.08 0.88 1.05
CA ARG A 214 -12.11 0.71 0.01
C ARG A 214 -11.79 1.47 -1.28
N VAL A 215 -11.28 2.70 -1.16
CA VAL A 215 -10.93 3.53 -2.32
C VAL A 215 -9.89 2.87 -3.24
N VAL A 216 -8.94 2.10 -2.69
CA VAL A 216 -7.94 1.38 -3.48
C VAL A 216 -8.59 0.26 -4.31
N VAL A 217 -9.59 -0.41 -3.75
CA VAL A 217 -10.35 -1.45 -4.47
C VAL A 217 -11.26 -0.81 -5.52
N GLU A 218 -11.87 0.35 -5.21
CA GLU A 218 -12.71 1.11 -6.15
C GLU A 218 -11.90 1.66 -7.34
N ASP A 219 -10.64 2.07 -7.12
CA ASP A 219 -9.78 2.66 -8.15
C ASP A 219 -9.06 1.60 -9.01
N LEU A 220 -8.89 0.37 -8.50
CA LEU A 220 -8.16 -0.70 -9.18
C LEU A 220 -8.66 -0.99 -10.61
N PRO A 221 -9.97 -1.07 -10.91
CA PRO A 221 -10.46 -1.31 -12.27
C PRO A 221 -10.06 -0.20 -13.27
N TYR A 222 -9.81 1.01 -12.79
CA TYR A 222 -9.42 2.16 -13.62
C TYR A 222 -7.92 2.28 -13.81
N ALA A 223 -7.11 1.59 -13.00
CA ALA A 223 -5.66 1.58 -13.10
C ALA A 223 -5.22 1.07 -14.48
N LYS A 224 -4.18 1.65 -15.05
CA LYS A 224 -3.66 1.28 -16.37
C LYS A 224 -2.50 0.29 -16.25
N SER A 225 -1.70 0.41 -15.21
CA SER A 225 -0.49 -0.38 -14.97
C SER A 225 -0.68 -1.40 -13.85
N CYS A 226 -1.12 -0.95 -12.68
CA CYS A 226 -1.29 -1.80 -11.51
C CYS A 226 -2.60 -2.60 -11.60
N LYS A 227 -2.50 -3.90 -11.84
CA LYS A 227 -3.65 -4.79 -12.07
C LYS A 227 -3.93 -5.75 -10.91
N THR A 228 -3.07 -5.80 -9.92
CA THR A 228 -3.20 -6.75 -8.81
C THR A 228 -2.81 -6.11 -7.48
N LEU A 229 -3.69 -6.23 -6.48
CA LEU A 229 -3.37 -5.97 -5.08
C LEU A 229 -3.18 -7.32 -4.39
N ARG A 230 -2.00 -7.57 -3.86
CA ARG A 230 -1.68 -8.83 -3.20
C ARG A 230 -1.60 -8.65 -1.70
N VAL A 231 -2.39 -9.38 -0.94
CA VAL A 231 -2.40 -9.37 0.53
C VAL A 231 -1.69 -10.62 1.04
N ILE A 232 -0.66 -10.43 1.87
CA ILE A 232 0.27 -11.49 2.27
C ILE A 232 0.37 -11.54 3.80
N ASN A 233 0.42 -12.74 4.37
CA ASN A 233 0.69 -12.93 5.78
C ASN A 233 2.19 -12.80 6.07
N GLY A 234 2.61 -11.65 6.62
CA GLY A 234 3.99 -11.42 7.04
C GLY A 234 4.41 -12.18 8.29
N MET A 235 3.47 -12.81 9.00
CA MET A 235 3.78 -13.64 10.17
C MET A 235 4.19 -15.07 9.78
N LYS A 236 3.99 -15.45 8.52
CA LYS A 236 4.45 -16.72 7.96
C LYS A 236 5.80 -16.50 7.27
N ARG A 237 6.84 -17.11 7.82
CA ARG A 237 8.20 -17.01 7.28
C ARG A 237 8.24 -17.57 5.85
N GLY A 238 8.88 -16.82 4.94
CA GLY A 238 9.03 -17.17 3.53
C GLY A 238 7.88 -16.70 2.63
N SER A 239 6.77 -16.22 3.20
CA SER A 239 5.59 -15.85 2.41
C SER A 239 5.82 -14.60 1.57
N ILE A 240 6.60 -13.64 2.06
CA ILE A 240 6.92 -12.42 1.31
C ILE A 240 7.80 -12.76 0.11
N LEU A 241 8.86 -13.52 0.33
CA LEU A 241 9.78 -13.92 -0.75
C LEU A 241 9.06 -14.76 -1.80
N ALA A 242 8.24 -15.74 -1.37
CA ALA A 242 7.42 -16.56 -2.25
C ALA A 242 6.50 -15.70 -3.14
N ALA A 243 5.80 -14.72 -2.55
CA ALA A 243 4.94 -13.83 -3.30
C ALA A 243 5.71 -12.94 -4.30
N LEU A 244 6.88 -12.42 -3.92
CA LEU A 244 7.72 -11.61 -4.81
C LEU A 244 8.29 -12.43 -5.98
N ASN A 245 8.49 -13.73 -5.79
CA ASN A 245 8.88 -14.69 -6.84
C ASN A 245 7.70 -15.18 -7.69
N GLY A 246 6.49 -14.69 -7.42
CA GLY A 246 5.30 -15.02 -8.23
C GLY A 246 4.55 -16.28 -7.78
N GLU A 247 4.90 -16.86 -6.63
CA GLU A 247 4.17 -18.01 -6.10
C GLU A 247 2.77 -17.59 -5.61
N PRO A 248 1.77 -18.48 -5.69
CA PRO A 248 0.39 -18.20 -5.26
C PRO A 248 0.29 -18.15 -3.74
N THR A 249 0.66 -17.01 -3.15
CA THR A 249 0.68 -16.79 -1.70
C THR A 249 -0.31 -15.69 -1.32
N GLY A 250 -1.06 -15.88 -0.24
CA GLY A 250 -2.02 -14.91 0.26
C GLY A 250 -3.26 -14.80 -0.62
N SER A 251 -3.76 -13.57 -0.79
CA SER A 251 -4.90 -13.26 -1.66
C SER A 251 -4.52 -12.26 -2.73
N ALA A 252 -5.09 -12.42 -3.93
CA ALA A 252 -4.98 -11.50 -5.05
C ALA A 252 -6.34 -10.85 -5.35
N ILE A 253 -6.39 -9.51 -5.30
CA ILE A 253 -7.53 -8.73 -5.81
C ILE A 253 -7.13 -8.22 -7.20
N ARG A 254 -7.91 -8.55 -8.21
CA ARG A 254 -7.63 -8.19 -9.61
C ARG A 254 -8.53 -7.06 -10.12
N ALA A 255 -7.99 -6.26 -11.06
CA ALA A 255 -8.73 -5.22 -11.76
C ALA A 255 -9.93 -5.78 -12.54
#